data_5a7e0a82c60ee4d0c5eb8bebb12691ee
#
_entry.id   5a7e0a82c60ee4d0c5eb8bebb12691ee
#
_cell.length_a   1.000
_cell.length_b   1.000
_cell.length_c   1.000
_cell.angle_alpha   90.00
_cell.angle_beta   90.00
_cell.angle_gamma   90.00
#
_symmetry.space_group_name_H-M   'P 1'
#
loop_
_entity.id
_entity.type
_entity.pdbx_description
1 polymer ?
#
loop_
_entity_poly.entity_id
_entity_poly.type
_entity_poly.pdbx_seq_one_letter_code
_entity_poly.pdbx_strand_id
1 'polypeptide(L)' 'MICVIEYGENIGTLRNLFPDIQQALVFAKQIIALSEEEYRCIGPNQWYCQDKKEFVRIEGITN' A
#
# COMPACT_ATOMS: atom_id res chain seq x y z
N MET A 1 -4.97 12.93 -8.04
CA MET A 1 -4.03 11.80 -8.04
C MET A 1 -4.13 11.00 -6.77
N ILE A 2 -4.00 9.70 -6.90
CA ILE A 2 -4.00 8.77 -5.79
C ILE A 2 -2.62 8.12 -5.71
N CYS A 3 -2.06 8.03 -4.53
CA CYS A 3 -0.74 7.45 -4.31
C CYS A 3 -0.85 6.18 -3.47
N VAL A 4 -0.26 5.10 -3.96
CA VAL A 4 -0.04 3.91 -3.15
C VAL A 4 1.38 4.01 -2.59
N ILE A 5 1.47 3.97 -1.27
CA ILE A 5 2.74 4.09 -0.55
C ILE A 5 3.04 2.76 0.12
N GLU A 6 4.22 2.22 -0.17
CA GLU A 6 4.77 1.06 0.53
C GLU A 6 5.96 1.54 1.33
N TYR A 7 6.00 1.23 2.62
CA TYR A 7 7.17 1.60 3.41
C TYR A 7 7.46 0.59 4.51
N GLY A 8 8.73 0.49 4.85
CA GLY A 8 9.20 -0.42 5.89
C GLY A 8 10.69 -0.29 6.06
N GLU A 9 11.22 -0.93 7.11
CA GLU A 9 12.64 -0.83 7.45
C GLU A 9 13.54 -1.36 6.34
N ASN A 10 13.09 -2.41 5.64
CA ASN A 10 13.92 -3.08 4.64
C ASN A 10 13.79 -2.51 3.24
N ILE A 11 12.68 -1.84 2.95
CA ILE A 11 12.40 -1.35 1.59
C ILE A 11 12.44 0.17 1.46
N GLY A 12 12.51 0.89 2.59
CA GLY A 12 12.39 2.34 2.57
C GLY A 12 10.98 2.76 2.23
N THR A 13 10.82 3.76 1.39
CA THR A 13 9.52 4.28 0.98
C THR A 13 9.41 4.25 -0.53
N LEU A 14 8.40 3.54 -1.03
CA LEU A 14 8.09 3.44 -2.46
C LEU A 14 6.73 4.09 -2.70
N ARG A 15 6.63 4.90 -3.76
CA ARG A 15 5.39 5.58 -4.12
C ARG A 15 5.03 5.31 -5.56
N ASN A 16 3.75 4.99 -5.79
CA ASN A 16 3.21 4.80 -7.13
C ASN A 16 1.96 5.65 -7.28
N LEU A 17 1.86 6.41 -8.36
CA LEU A 17 0.75 7.34 -8.60
C LEU A 17 -0.25 6.73 -9.58
N PHE A 18 -1.52 6.94 -9.30
CA PHE A 18 -2.62 6.45 -10.12
C PHE A 18 -3.64 7.56 -10.35
N PRO A 19 -4.32 7.56 -11.51
CA PRO A 19 -5.30 8.61 -11.79
C PRO A 19 -6.56 8.49 -10.94
N ASP A 20 -6.94 7.28 -10.51
CA ASP A 20 -8.16 7.08 -9.72
C ASP A 20 -7.96 6.02 -8.63
N ILE A 21 -8.92 6.00 -7.71
CA ILE A 21 -8.87 5.12 -6.55
C ILE A 21 -8.99 3.65 -6.92
N GLN A 22 -9.73 3.31 -7.97
CA GLN A 22 -9.93 1.92 -8.36
C GLN A 22 -8.63 1.30 -8.83
N GLN A 23 -7.86 2.01 -9.65
CA GLN A 23 -6.56 1.53 -10.10
C GLN A 23 -5.58 1.40 -8.93
N ALA A 24 -5.59 2.35 -8.01
CA ALA A 24 -4.76 2.30 -6.82
C ALA A 24 -5.11 1.09 -5.94
N LEU A 25 -6.41 0.82 -5.76
CA LEU A 25 -6.87 -0.33 -4.98
C LEU A 25 -6.45 -1.65 -5.61
N VAL A 26 -6.58 -1.78 -6.94
CA VAL A 26 -6.15 -2.98 -7.63
C VAL A 26 -4.65 -3.22 -7.41
N PHE A 27 -3.85 -2.18 -7.54
CA PHE A 27 -2.40 -2.28 -7.34
C PHE A 27 -2.06 -2.68 -5.90
N ALA A 28 -2.66 -2.01 -4.91
CA ALA A 28 -2.42 -2.31 -3.51
C ALA A 28 -2.83 -3.75 -3.16
N LYS A 29 -3.98 -4.20 -3.65
CA LYS A 29 -4.45 -5.55 -3.40
C LYS A 29 -3.58 -6.61 -4.07
N GLN A 30 -2.97 -6.30 -5.22
CA GLN A 30 -2.02 -7.20 -5.85
C GLN A 30 -0.76 -7.37 -5.01
N ILE A 31 -0.24 -6.28 -4.45
CA ILE A 31 0.92 -6.36 -3.55
C ILE A 31 0.62 -7.31 -2.40
N ILE A 32 -0.56 -7.13 -1.79
CA ILE A 32 -0.99 -7.93 -0.64
C ILE A 32 -1.18 -9.39 -1.04
N ALA A 33 -1.83 -9.64 -2.19
CA ALA A 33 -2.12 -10.99 -2.66
C ALA A 33 -0.88 -11.76 -3.05
N LEU A 34 0.14 -11.07 -3.59
CA LEU A 34 1.38 -11.70 -4.00
C LEU A 34 2.37 -11.92 -2.85
N SER A 35 2.08 -11.34 -1.70
CA SER A 35 2.94 -11.52 -0.53
C SER A 35 2.74 -12.91 0.07
N GLU A 36 3.84 -13.57 0.42
CA GLU A 36 3.79 -14.83 1.15
C GLU A 36 3.38 -14.60 2.60
N GLU A 37 3.64 -13.40 3.12
CA GLU A 37 3.33 -13.03 4.48
C GLU A 37 1.98 -12.31 4.53
N GLU A 38 1.26 -12.50 5.63
CA GLU A 38 -0.08 -11.94 5.78
C GLU A 38 -0.06 -10.45 6.08
N TYR A 39 -0.87 -9.69 5.34
CA TYR A 39 -1.15 -8.30 5.62
C TYR A 39 -2.49 -8.18 6.33
N ARG A 40 -2.55 -7.33 7.35
CA ARG A 40 -3.79 -7.05 8.08
C ARG A 40 -4.27 -5.64 7.74
N CYS A 41 -5.57 -5.49 7.57
CA CYS A 41 -6.17 -4.17 7.40
C CYS A 41 -6.20 -3.47 8.75
N ILE A 42 -5.49 -2.35 8.87
CA ILE A 42 -5.37 -1.61 10.13
C ILE A 42 -6.17 -0.31 10.13
N GLY A 43 -6.80 0.02 9.01
CA GLY A 43 -7.61 1.23 8.88
C GLY A 43 -8.11 1.35 7.46
N PRO A 44 -8.85 2.43 7.13
CA PRO A 44 -9.29 2.66 5.76
C PRO A 44 -8.10 2.76 4.82
N ASN A 45 -8.06 1.89 3.81
CA ASN A 45 -7.00 1.88 2.80
C ASN A 45 -5.59 1.80 3.39
N GLN A 46 -5.45 1.06 4.51
CA GLN A 46 -4.16 0.86 5.17
C GLN A 46 -4.01 -0.59 5.58
N TRP A 47 -2.85 -1.17 5.28
CA TRP A 47 -2.52 -2.55 5.61
C TRP A 47 -1.13 -2.63 6.21
N TYR A 48 -0.94 -3.59 7.09
CA TYR A 48 0.34 -3.81 7.75
C TYR A 48 0.69 -5.29 7.78
N CYS A 49 1.94 -5.59 7.44
CA CYS A 49 2.50 -6.93 7.54
C CYS A 49 3.48 -6.97 8.72
N GLN A 50 3.12 -7.68 9.78
CA GLN A 50 3.95 -7.76 10.98
C GLN A 50 5.26 -8.48 10.72
N ASP A 51 5.23 -9.54 9.92
CA ASP A 51 6.44 -10.35 9.66
C ASP A 51 7.50 -9.59 8.88
N LYS A 52 7.07 -8.75 7.94
CA LYS A 52 7.98 -7.93 7.14
C LYS A 52 8.21 -6.55 7.74
N LYS A 53 7.37 -6.12 8.68
CA LYS A 53 7.34 -4.76 9.23
C LYS A 53 7.17 -3.74 8.10
N GLU A 54 6.24 -4.01 7.21
CA GLU A 54 5.95 -3.18 6.05
C GLU A 54 4.49 -2.73 6.05
N PHE A 55 4.28 -1.52 5.56
CA PHE A 55 2.96 -0.92 5.43
C PHE A 55 2.63 -0.70 3.95
N VAL A 56 1.35 -0.83 3.63
CA VAL A 56 0.81 -0.39 2.35
C VAL A 56 -0.33 0.56 2.66
N ARG A 57 -0.32 1.74 2.05
CA ARG A 57 -1.32 2.76 2.31
C ARG A 57 -1.69 3.48 1.03
N ILE A 58 -2.96 3.87 0.92
CA ILE A 58 -3.45 4.65 -0.21
C ILE A 58 -3.79 6.05 0.28
N GLU A 59 -3.23 7.07 -0.35
CA GLU A 59 -3.48 8.47 -0.03
C GLU A 59 -3.93 9.25 -1.25
N GLY A 60 -4.89 10.15 -1.04
CA GLY A 60 -5.22 11.15 -2.05
C GLY A 60 -4.20 12.28 -2.00
N ILE A 61 -3.73 12.72 -3.16
CA ILE A 61 -2.84 13.87 -3.29
C ILE A 61 -3.64 15.02 -3.87
N THR A 62 -3.74 16.09 -3.13
CA THR A 62 -4.37 17.33 -3.59
C THR A 62 -3.28 18.35 -3.93
N ASN A 63 -3.42 18.93 -5.09
CA ASN A 63 -2.54 20.02 -5.52
C ASN A 63 -3.17 21.36 -5.18
#